data_2a499baf88c6a7a12be7acfd6f114c35
#
_entry.id   2a499baf88c6a7a12be7acfd6f114c35
#
_cell.length_a   1.000
_cell.length_b   1.000
_cell.length_c   1.000
_cell.angle_alpha   90.00
_cell.angle_beta   90.00
_cell.angle_gamma   90.00
#
_symmetry.space_group_name_H-M   'P 1'
#
loop_
_entity.id
_entity.type
_entity.pdbx_description
1 polymer ?
#
loop_
_entity_poly.entity_id
_entity_poly.type
_entity_poly.pdbx_seq_one_letter_code
_entity_poly.pdbx_strand_id
1 'polypeptide(L)'
;MDTSREIKEDSSFNMTLLILVIGLVGIGGALLLNNIPLFGMIIALPLLCITCILLLKYPWFILFVIFTINYFILGITRYIPIEGVSVIMDILYVTALVLLSIHAALYQNIEWKRAIHPLSVMCCIWMGYCIFEIANPSGVLEAWILSRGLIFNGFIIVIITSLLCTRYSFLKSLIFCLSLFTLLAITKTFMQKYIGFDSFETKWLNEGGATTHIIWSGVRYFSFFTDASNMGANMGAATMFFGIAAFHMRSYLCRIYYLSIAIL
;
A
#
# COMPACT_ATOMS: atom_id res chain seq x y z
N MET A 1 41.89 3.60 25.87
CA MET A 1 40.48 3.73 25.39
C MET A 1 40.34 3.46 23.88
N ASP A 2 41.45 3.20 23.17
CA ASP A 2 41.49 3.03 21.69
C ASP A 2 41.34 1.54 21.24
N THR A 3 41.93 0.62 21.97
CA THR A 3 41.92 -0.82 21.58
C THR A 3 40.55 -1.48 21.53
N SER A 4 39.60 -1.02 22.33
CA SER A 4 38.23 -1.58 22.31
C SER A 4 37.39 -1.09 21.11
N ARG A 5 37.72 0.07 20.54
CA ARG A 5 37.13 0.56 19.29
C ARG A 5 37.65 -0.15 18.06
N GLU A 6 38.97 -0.33 17.97
CA GLU A 6 39.60 -1.07 16.87
C GLU A 6 39.12 -2.52 16.78
N ILE A 7 39.00 -3.25 17.94
CA ILE A 7 38.48 -4.60 17.96
C ILE A 7 37.00 -4.66 17.50
N LYS A 8 36.20 -3.64 17.80
CA LYS A 8 34.81 -3.60 17.41
C LYS A 8 34.61 -3.23 15.92
N GLU A 9 35.46 -2.40 15.38
CA GLU A 9 35.49 -2.08 13.92
C GLU A 9 35.97 -3.28 13.11
N ASP A 10 36.99 -3.97 13.53
CA ASP A 10 37.53 -5.15 12.85
C ASP A 10 36.55 -6.33 12.86
N SER A 11 35.84 -6.55 13.98
CA SER A 11 34.76 -7.55 14.11
C SER A 11 33.58 -7.21 13.20
N SER A 12 33.20 -5.92 13.09
CA SER A 12 32.11 -5.46 12.22
C SER A 12 32.46 -5.63 10.74
N PHE A 13 33.71 -5.31 10.36
CA PHE A 13 34.22 -5.47 9.00
C PHE A 13 34.23 -6.93 8.58
N ASN A 14 34.74 -7.82 9.43
CA ASN A 14 34.81 -9.26 9.18
C ASN A 14 33.43 -9.88 9.03
N MET A 15 32.43 -9.44 9.83
CA MET A 15 31.05 -9.92 9.74
C MET A 15 30.39 -9.47 8.42
N THR A 16 30.62 -8.22 8.01
CA THR A 16 30.11 -7.68 6.74
C THR A 16 30.70 -8.42 5.55
N LEU A 17 32.00 -8.68 5.58
CA LEU A 17 32.68 -9.45 4.54
C LEU A 17 32.14 -10.88 4.44
N LEU A 18 31.92 -11.54 5.57
CA LEU A 18 31.36 -12.89 5.63
C LEU A 18 29.96 -12.96 5.00
N ILE A 19 29.09 -11.99 5.33
CA ILE A 19 27.72 -11.88 4.77
C ILE A 19 27.78 -11.68 3.25
N LEU A 20 28.69 -10.82 2.77
CA LEU A 20 28.89 -10.59 1.33
C LEU A 20 29.36 -11.85 0.61
N VAL A 21 30.34 -12.57 1.18
CA VAL A 21 30.86 -13.84 0.59
C VAL A 21 29.74 -14.89 0.54
N ILE A 22 29.01 -15.08 1.62
CA ILE A 22 27.85 -16.01 1.66
C ILE A 22 26.80 -15.63 0.61
N GLY A 23 26.47 -14.34 0.49
CA GLY A 23 25.55 -13.84 -0.51
C GLY A 23 26.01 -14.12 -1.94
N LEU A 24 27.29 -13.84 -2.26
CA LEU A 24 27.88 -14.09 -3.57
C LEU A 24 27.93 -15.59 -3.92
N VAL A 25 28.31 -16.44 -2.97
CA VAL A 25 28.32 -17.91 -3.15
C VAL A 25 26.87 -18.41 -3.35
N GLY A 26 25.91 -17.91 -2.59
CA GLY A 26 24.50 -18.26 -2.76
C GLY A 26 23.95 -17.85 -4.12
N ILE A 27 24.24 -16.63 -4.58
CA ILE A 27 23.86 -16.13 -5.91
C ILE A 27 24.50 -16.99 -7.01
N GLY A 28 25.80 -17.25 -6.91
CA GLY A 28 26.52 -18.08 -7.87
C GLY A 28 25.97 -19.51 -7.92
N GLY A 29 25.68 -20.12 -6.77
CA GLY A 29 25.06 -21.44 -6.66
C GLY A 29 23.64 -21.47 -7.27
N ALA A 30 22.82 -20.47 -7.02
CA ALA A 30 21.47 -20.37 -7.58
C ALA A 30 21.48 -20.24 -9.11
N LEU A 31 22.45 -19.49 -9.66
CA LEU A 31 22.64 -19.35 -11.10
C LEU A 31 23.11 -20.66 -11.73
N LEU A 32 24.10 -21.36 -11.10
CA LEU A 32 24.59 -22.64 -11.59
C LEU A 32 23.52 -23.73 -11.60
N LEU A 33 22.63 -23.71 -10.59
CA LEU A 33 21.50 -24.64 -10.50
C LEU A 33 20.31 -24.23 -11.37
N ASN A 34 20.42 -23.11 -12.10
CA ASN A 34 19.34 -22.53 -12.92
C ASN A 34 18.01 -22.37 -12.14
N ASN A 35 18.12 -22.07 -10.84
CA ASN A 35 16.97 -21.93 -9.94
C ASN A 35 16.62 -20.45 -9.75
N ILE A 36 15.81 -19.92 -10.69
CA ILE A 36 15.37 -18.51 -10.67
C ILE A 36 14.65 -18.10 -9.38
N PRO A 37 13.76 -18.95 -8.79
CA PRO A 37 13.14 -18.63 -7.50
C PRO A 37 14.16 -18.46 -6.36
N LEU A 38 15.14 -19.34 -6.26
CA LEU A 38 16.19 -19.25 -5.25
C LEU A 38 17.04 -17.99 -5.41
N PHE A 39 17.42 -17.66 -6.65
CA PHE A 39 18.13 -16.42 -6.96
C PHE A 39 17.31 -15.17 -6.53
N GLY A 40 16.03 -15.15 -6.85
CA GLY A 40 15.11 -14.07 -6.43
C GLY A 40 15.01 -13.94 -4.91
N MET A 41 14.91 -15.05 -4.17
CA MET A 41 14.87 -15.05 -2.71
C MET A 41 16.15 -14.50 -2.07
N ILE A 42 17.32 -14.88 -2.57
CA ILE A 42 18.61 -14.41 -2.04
C ILE A 42 18.77 -12.90 -2.20
N ILE A 43 18.27 -12.33 -3.30
CA ILE A 43 18.29 -10.87 -3.51
C ILE A 43 17.19 -10.16 -2.70
N ALA A 44 16.00 -10.74 -2.63
CA ALA A 44 14.86 -10.14 -1.94
C ALA A 44 15.06 -10.07 -0.41
N LEU A 45 15.72 -11.06 0.19
CA LEU A 45 15.90 -11.17 1.64
C LEU A 45 16.66 -9.98 2.25
N PRO A 46 17.83 -9.56 1.76
CA PRO A 46 18.51 -8.35 2.27
C PRO A 46 17.68 -7.09 2.09
N LEU A 47 16.99 -6.96 0.95
CA LEU A 47 16.12 -5.81 0.68
C LEU A 47 14.96 -5.74 1.68
N LEU A 48 14.36 -6.88 1.97
CA LEU A 48 13.29 -7.01 2.98
C LEU A 48 13.80 -6.69 4.38
N CYS A 49 14.99 -7.19 4.76
CA CYS A 49 15.62 -6.85 6.04
C CYS A 49 15.90 -5.34 6.17
N ILE A 50 16.47 -4.72 5.15
CA ILE A 50 16.73 -3.28 5.12
C ILE A 50 15.40 -2.51 5.24
N THR A 51 14.38 -2.93 4.51
CA THR A 51 13.05 -2.30 4.57
C THR A 51 12.45 -2.43 5.98
N CYS A 52 12.51 -3.59 6.61
CA CYS A 52 12.06 -3.80 7.98
C CYS A 52 12.80 -2.91 8.99
N ILE A 53 14.12 -2.80 8.86
CA ILE A 53 14.94 -1.93 9.74
C ILE A 53 14.56 -0.46 9.53
N LEU A 54 14.36 -0.02 8.29
CA LEU A 54 13.92 1.33 7.98
C LEU A 54 12.53 1.62 8.54
N LEU A 55 11.60 0.67 8.39
CA LEU A 55 10.23 0.79 8.93
C LEU A 55 10.22 0.82 10.46
N LEU A 56 11.09 0.05 11.12
CA LEU A 56 11.25 0.10 12.57
C LEU A 56 11.84 1.43 13.04
N LYS A 57 12.78 2.01 12.31
CA LYS A 57 13.39 3.29 12.65
C LYS A 57 12.48 4.47 12.34
N TYR A 58 11.73 4.38 11.23
CA TYR A 58 10.87 5.44 10.70
C TYR A 58 9.45 4.91 10.44
N PRO A 59 8.63 4.70 11.48
CA PRO A 59 7.34 4.03 11.35
C PRO A 59 6.35 4.79 10.45
N TRP A 60 6.48 6.10 10.33
CA TRP A 60 5.66 6.90 9.42
C TRP A 60 5.78 6.46 7.94
N PHE A 61 6.89 5.83 7.57
CA PHE A 61 7.08 5.30 6.21
C PHE A 61 6.14 4.12 5.90
N ILE A 62 5.66 3.43 6.93
CA ILE A 62 4.66 2.34 6.80
C ILE A 62 3.41 2.83 6.07
N LEU A 63 2.93 4.05 6.37
CA LEU A 63 1.76 4.61 5.70
C LEU A 63 1.98 4.79 4.20
N PHE A 64 3.15 5.29 3.78
CA PHE A 64 3.45 5.42 2.34
C PHE A 64 3.46 4.06 1.65
N VAL A 65 4.04 3.03 2.29
CA VAL A 65 4.06 1.66 1.75
C VAL A 65 2.63 1.13 1.61
N ILE A 66 1.81 1.26 2.65
CA ILE A 66 0.40 0.81 2.63
C ILE A 66 -0.37 1.51 1.51
N PHE A 67 -0.32 2.84 1.44
CA PHE A 67 -1.06 3.58 0.43
C PHE A 67 -0.57 3.27 -0.98
N THR A 68 0.75 3.14 -1.19
CA THR A 68 1.31 2.80 -2.50
C THR A 68 0.86 1.41 -2.95
N ILE A 69 1.01 0.42 -2.09
CA ILE A 69 0.62 -0.95 -2.44
C ILE A 69 -0.89 -1.01 -2.66
N ASN A 70 -1.69 -0.47 -1.75
CA ASN A 70 -3.15 -0.48 -1.89
C ASN A 70 -3.65 0.19 -3.18
N TYR A 71 -2.98 1.25 -3.61
CA TYR A 71 -3.40 2.00 -4.80
C TYR A 71 -3.15 1.23 -6.11
N PHE A 72 -2.04 0.50 -6.20
CA PHE A 72 -1.60 -0.10 -7.45
C PHE A 72 -1.76 -1.62 -7.52
N ILE A 73 -1.86 -2.31 -6.38
CA ILE A 73 -1.77 -3.78 -6.34
C ILE A 73 -2.85 -4.47 -7.18
N LEU A 74 -4.06 -3.95 -7.17
CA LEU A 74 -5.17 -4.54 -7.93
C LEU A 74 -5.02 -4.31 -9.46
N GLY A 75 -4.40 -3.21 -9.87
CA GLY A 75 -4.07 -2.95 -11.26
C GLY A 75 -2.96 -3.87 -11.78
N ILE A 76 -1.98 -4.17 -10.95
CA ILE A 76 -0.84 -5.03 -11.29
C ILE A 76 -1.29 -6.48 -11.61
N THR A 77 -2.38 -6.95 -11.02
CA THR A 77 -2.90 -8.31 -11.28
C THR A 77 -3.26 -8.58 -12.73
N ARG A 78 -3.53 -7.53 -13.53
CA ARG A 78 -3.77 -7.68 -14.97
C ARG A 78 -2.50 -8.00 -15.75
N TYR A 79 -1.36 -7.55 -15.24
CA TYR A 79 -0.04 -7.72 -15.88
C TYR A 79 0.67 -8.97 -15.37
N ILE A 80 0.51 -9.26 -14.08
CA ILE A 80 1.13 -10.40 -13.41
C ILE A 80 0.00 -11.19 -12.74
N PRO A 81 -0.27 -12.43 -13.15
CA PRO A 81 -1.31 -13.26 -12.55
C PRO A 81 -0.87 -13.69 -11.14
N ILE A 82 -1.21 -12.88 -10.14
CA ILE A 82 -0.94 -13.16 -8.73
C ILE A 82 -2.26 -13.60 -8.10
N GLU A 83 -2.33 -14.84 -7.65
CA GLU A 83 -3.45 -15.34 -6.86
C GLU A 83 -3.37 -14.82 -5.42
N GLY A 84 -4.52 -14.59 -4.80
CA GLY A 84 -4.58 -14.21 -3.39
C GLY A 84 -4.12 -12.79 -3.07
N VAL A 85 -4.21 -11.84 -4.00
CA VAL A 85 -3.80 -10.43 -3.82
C VAL A 85 -4.43 -9.77 -2.60
N SER A 86 -5.68 -10.13 -2.27
CA SER A 86 -6.35 -9.63 -1.05
C SER A 86 -5.61 -10.03 0.22
N VAL A 87 -4.99 -11.21 0.24
CA VAL A 87 -4.20 -11.70 1.39
C VAL A 87 -2.92 -10.88 1.57
N ILE A 88 -2.33 -10.36 0.49
CA ILE A 88 -1.14 -9.50 0.57
C ILE A 88 -1.44 -8.24 1.38
N MET A 89 -2.61 -7.63 1.19
CA MET A 89 -3.03 -6.47 1.98
C MET A 89 -3.24 -6.82 3.45
N ASP A 90 -3.84 -7.96 3.75
CA ASP A 90 -4.05 -8.42 5.13
C ASP A 90 -2.69 -8.63 5.84
N ILE A 91 -1.74 -9.30 5.18
CA ILE A 91 -0.38 -9.50 5.69
C ILE A 91 0.32 -8.16 5.90
N LEU A 92 0.18 -7.22 4.97
CA LEU A 92 0.78 -5.89 5.08
C LEU A 92 0.25 -5.13 6.29
N TYR A 93 -1.07 -5.15 6.54
CA TYR A 93 -1.67 -4.49 7.70
C TYR A 93 -1.23 -5.13 9.02
N VAL A 94 -1.22 -6.45 9.10
CA VAL A 94 -0.75 -7.18 10.29
C VAL A 94 0.73 -6.88 10.54
N THR A 95 1.56 -6.94 9.50
CA THR A 95 2.99 -6.60 9.59
C THR A 95 3.19 -5.16 10.06
N ALA A 96 2.41 -4.22 9.55
CA ALA A 96 2.47 -2.81 9.96
C ALA A 96 2.13 -2.64 11.45
N LEU A 97 1.10 -3.32 11.96
CA LEU A 97 0.74 -3.28 13.39
C LEU A 97 1.83 -3.90 14.26
N VAL A 98 2.43 -5.02 13.84
CA VAL A 98 3.54 -5.67 14.56
C VAL A 98 4.76 -4.74 14.60
N LEU A 99 5.18 -4.18 13.46
CA LEU A 99 6.30 -3.25 13.39
C LEU A 99 6.07 -2.00 14.24
N LEU A 100 4.84 -1.47 14.23
CA LEU A 100 4.46 -0.32 15.03
C LEU A 100 4.50 -0.64 16.52
N SER A 101 4.06 -1.84 16.93
CA SER A 101 4.12 -2.30 18.31
C SER A 101 5.56 -2.49 18.79
N ILE A 102 6.42 -3.09 17.95
CA ILE A 102 7.85 -3.23 18.25
C ILE A 102 8.52 -1.84 18.34
N HIS A 103 8.22 -0.93 17.42
CA HIS A 103 8.73 0.43 17.47
C HIS A 103 8.31 1.14 18.76
N ALA A 104 7.03 1.02 19.16
CA ALA A 104 6.53 1.59 20.40
C ALA A 104 7.24 1.05 21.64
N ALA A 105 7.52 -0.25 21.67
CA ALA A 105 8.24 -0.90 22.76
C ALA A 105 9.70 -0.44 22.84
N LEU A 106 10.37 -0.25 21.69
CA LEU A 106 11.79 0.14 21.62
C LEU A 106 12.01 1.63 21.91
N TYR A 107 11.15 2.50 21.36
CA TYR A 107 11.37 3.95 21.38
C TYR A 107 10.41 4.72 22.28
N GLN A 108 9.35 4.09 22.80
CA GLN A 108 8.35 4.66 23.73
C GLN A 108 7.75 6.02 23.29
N ASN A 109 7.69 6.28 21.98
CA ASN A 109 7.30 7.56 21.39
C ASN A 109 5.90 7.56 20.76
N ILE A 110 5.14 6.45 20.93
CA ILE A 110 3.79 6.32 20.35
C ILE A 110 2.75 6.48 21.45
N GLU A 111 1.88 7.45 21.27
CA GLU A 111 0.76 7.73 22.16
C GLU A 111 -0.48 6.92 21.73
N TRP A 112 -0.65 5.72 22.24
CA TRP A 112 -1.79 4.83 21.92
C TRP A 112 -3.16 5.46 22.13
N LYS A 113 -3.28 6.42 23.07
CA LYS A 113 -4.53 7.15 23.33
C LYS A 113 -5.05 7.89 22.10
N ARG A 114 -4.20 8.25 21.14
CA ARG A 114 -4.59 8.90 19.88
C ARG A 114 -5.41 7.99 18.97
N ALA A 115 -5.31 6.68 19.13
CA ALA A 115 -6.13 5.73 18.40
C ALA A 115 -7.60 5.73 18.86
N ILE A 116 -7.89 6.30 20.05
CA ILE A 116 -9.24 6.33 20.61
C ILE A 116 -9.89 7.68 20.28
N HIS A 117 -10.67 7.70 19.21
CA HIS A 117 -11.43 8.88 18.76
C HIS A 117 -12.73 8.45 18.08
N PRO A 118 -13.69 9.36 17.83
CA PRO A 118 -15.01 8.98 17.31
C PRO A 118 -14.99 8.11 16.06
N LEU A 119 -14.09 8.39 15.11
CA LEU A 119 -13.99 7.60 13.88
C LEU A 119 -13.52 6.15 14.16
N SER A 120 -12.51 5.95 15.02
CA SER A 120 -12.06 4.59 15.37
C SER A 120 -13.13 3.80 16.11
N VAL A 121 -13.90 4.47 16.98
CA VAL A 121 -15.05 3.86 17.68
C VAL A 121 -16.12 3.44 16.68
N MET A 122 -16.47 4.29 15.71
CA MET A 122 -17.44 3.94 14.67
C MET A 122 -16.95 2.77 13.79
N CYS A 123 -15.68 2.78 13.41
CA CYS A 123 -15.08 1.64 12.67
C CYS A 123 -15.09 0.35 13.51
N CYS A 124 -14.88 0.45 14.82
CA CYS A 124 -14.94 -0.70 15.75
C CYS A 124 -16.38 -1.24 15.84
N ILE A 125 -17.39 -0.36 15.94
CA ILE A 125 -18.80 -0.76 15.94
C ILE A 125 -19.16 -1.45 14.64
N TRP A 126 -18.76 -0.86 13.50
CA TRP A 126 -18.96 -1.46 12.17
C TRP A 126 -18.32 -2.85 12.07
N MET A 127 -17.07 -2.97 12.49
CA MET A 127 -16.37 -4.26 12.52
C MET A 127 -17.08 -5.28 13.41
N GLY A 128 -17.54 -4.86 14.59
CA GLY A 128 -18.33 -5.71 15.50
C GLY A 128 -19.62 -6.19 14.85
N TYR A 129 -20.38 -5.30 14.23
CA TYR A 129 -21.59 -5.64 13.48
C TYR A 129 -21.30 -6.70 12.38
N CYS A 130 -20.26 -6.46 11.56
CA CYS A 130 -19.87 -7.40 10.52
C CYS A 130 -19.44 -8.78 11.05
N ILE A 131 -18.83 -8.83 12.24
CA ILE A 131 -18.49 -10.10 12.90
C ILE A 131 -19.77 -10.84 13.32
N PHE A 132 -20.76 -10.14 13.86
CA PHE A 132 -22.05 -10.76 14.21
C PHE A 132 -22.81 -11.31 12.99
N GLU A 133 -22.62 -10.71 11.81
CA GLU A 133 -23.22 -11.22 10.56
C GLU A 133 -22.71 -12.62 10.16
N ILE A 134 -21.61 -13.12 10.73
CA ILE A 134 -21.17 -14.51 10.54
C ILE A 134 -22.23 -15.50 11.04
N ALA A 135 -22.95 -15.12 12.10
CA ALA A 135 -24.01 -15.95 12.68
C ALA A 135 -25.35 -15.86 11.93
N ASN A 136 -25.43 -15.07 10.87
CA ASN A 136 -26.65 -14.93 10.07
C ASN A 136 -26.96 -16.25 9.33
N PRO A 137 -28.11 -16.89 9.57
CA PRO A 137 -28.45 -18.17 8.95
C PRO A 137 -28.57 -18.11 7.42
N SER A 138 -28.83 -16.91 6.86
CA SER A 138 -28.91 -16.68 5.42
C SER A 138 -27.56 -16.31 4.81
N GLY A 139 -26.53 -16.14 5.62
CA GLY A 139 -25.19 -15.76 5.21
C GLY A 139 -24.38 -16.94 4.68
N VAL A 140 -23.45 -16.65 3.78
CA VAL A 140 -22.47 -17.61 3.26
C VAL A 140 -21.10 -17.25 3.81
N LEU A 141 -20.50 -18.14 4.60
CA LEU A 141 -19.21 -17.90 5.24
C LEU A 141 -18.10 -17.56 4.24
N GLU A 142 -18.10 -18.20 3.07
CA GLU A 142 -17.13 -17.91 2.00
C GLU A 142 -17.23 -16.47 1.51
N ALA A 143 -18.45 -15.94 1.32
CA ALA A 143 -18.67 -14.56 0.94
C ALA A 143 -18.16 -13.59 2.01
N TRP A 144 -18.37 -13.92 3.30
CA TRP A 144 -17.84 -13.14 4.42
C TRP A 144 -16.31 -13.11 4.41
N ILE A 145 -15.65 -14.27 4.22
CA ILE A 145 -14.19 -14.38 4.13
C ILE A 145 -13.65 -13.54 2.95
N LEU A 146 -14.32 -13.56 1.81
CA LEU A 146 -13.95 -12.73 0.66
C LEU A 146 -14.09 -11.23 0.93
N SER A 147 -15.07 -10.84 1.74
CA SER A 147 -15.36 -9.43 2.09
C SER A 147 -14.57 -8.93 3.31
N ARG A 148 -13.72 -9.75 3.93
CA ARG A 148 -12.98 -9.42 5.17
C ARG A 148 -12.19 -8.11 5.09
N GLY A 149 -11.67 -7.78 3.91
CA GLY A 149 -10.93 -6.54 3.70
C GLY A 149 -11.79 -5.29 3.92
N LEU A 150 -13.07 -5.31 3.55
CA LEU A 150 -14.01 -4.21 3.82
C LEU A 150 -14.28 -4.06 5.33
N ILE A 151 -14.17 -5.16 6.08
CA ILE A 151 -14.46 -5.20 7.51
C ILE A 151 -13.27 -4.67 8.33
N PHE A 152 -12.08 -5.23 8.10
CA PHE A 152 -10.92 -4.99 8.96
C PHE A 152 -10.01 -3.86 8.48
N ASN A 153 -9.83 -3.68 7.17
CA ASN A 153 -8.84 -2.74 6.63
C ASN A 153 -9.14 -1.30 7.01
N GLY A 154 -10.42 -0.91 6.99
CA GLY A 154 -10.86 0.43 7.40
C GLY A 154 -10.52 0.73 8.86
N PHE A 155 -10.76 -0.20 9.76
CA PHE A 155 -10.43 -0.05 11.18
C PHE A 155 -8.91 0.04 11.40
N ILE A 156 -8.15 -0.87 10.80
CA ILE A 156 -6.69 -0.95 10.97
C ILE A 156 -6.02 0.31 10.43
N ILE A 157 -6.39 0.78 9.23
CA ILE A 157 -5.78 1.98 8.63
C ILE A 157 -6.10 3.24 9.43
N VAL A 158 -7.29 3.34 10.01
CA VAL A 158 -7.66 4.45 10.90
C VAL A 158 -6.76 4.48 12.13
N ILE A 159 -6.52 3.33 12.77
CA ILE A 159 -5.62 3.23 13.93
C ILE A 159 -4.20 3.63 13.53
N ILE A 160 -3.63 3.01 12.50
CA ILE A 160 -2.25 3.28 12.07
C ILE A 160 -2.07 4.76 11.71
N THR A 161 -3.01 5.33 10.96
CA THR A 161 -2.97 6.74 10.56
C THR A 161 -3.04 7.67 11.76
N SER A 162 -3.92 7.41 12.72
CA SER A 162 -4.07 8.21 13.94
C SER A 162 -2.82 8.22 14.81
N LEU A 163 -2.10 7.10 14.87
CA LEU A 163 -0.88 6.96 15.65
C LEU A 163 0.32 7.61 14.95
N LEU A 164 0.41 7.55 13.63
CA LEU A 164 1.57 8.00 12.87
C LEU A 164 1.45 9.42 12.30
N CYS A 165 0.23 9.86 11.95
CA CYS A 165 0.01 11.16 11.33
C CYS A 165 -0.06 12.28 12.38
N THR A 166 1.02 12.48 13.12
CA THR A 166 1.08 13.44 14.25
C THR A 166 1.63 14.81 13.84
N ARG A 167 2.39 14.89 12.72
CA ARG A 167 3.05 16.09 12.25
C ARG A 167 2.41 16.63 10.99
N TYR A 168 2.16 17.93 10.95
CA TYR A 168 1.57 18.59 9.77
C TYR A 168 2.45 18.46 8.51
N SER A 169 3.78 18.48 8.66
CA SER A 169 4.70 18.28 7.54
C SER A 169 4.55 16.89 6.91
N PHE A 170 4.34 15.87 7.73
CA PHE A 170 4.10 14.51 7.27
C PHE A 170 2.78 14.39 6.52
N LEU A 171 1.70 14.99 7.07
CA LEU A 171 0.40 15.03 6.40
C LEU A 171 0.50 15.67 5.01
N LYS A 172 1.24 16.78 4.88
CA LYS A 172 1.48 17.40 3.57
C LYS A 172 2.18 16.47 2.59
N SER A 173 3.21 15.75 3.04
CA SER A 173 3.93 14.80 2.20
C SER A 173 3.04 13.65 1.75
N LEU A 174 2.17 13.15 2.63
CA LEU A 174 1.20 12.10 2.32
C LEU A 174 0.18 12.58 1.29
N ILE A 175 -0.39 13.79 1.49
CA ILE A 175 -1.31 14.41 0.53
C ILE A 175 -0.66 14.60 -0.84
N PHE A 176 0.59 15.05 -0.86
CA PHE A 176 1.35 15.21 -2.10
C PHE A 176 1.58 13.86 -2.80
N CYS A 177 1.95 12.82 -2.06
CA CYS A 177 2.12 11.47 -2.62
C CYS A 177 0.79 10.94 -3.24
N LEU A 178 -0.33 11.09 -2.52
CA LEU A 178 -1.65 10.71 -3.03
C LEU A 178 -2.03 11.51 -4.28
N SER A 179 -1.64 12.80 -4.37
CA SER A 179 -1.88 13.61 -5.56
C SER A 179 -1.13 13.09 -6.79
N LEU A 180 0.09 12.62 -6.60
CA LEU A 180 0.87 11.99 -7.68
C LEU A 180 0.21 10.68 -8.15
N PHE A 181 -0.28 9.85 -7.23
CA PHE A 181 -1.00 8.62 -7.58
C PHE A 181 -2.28 8.92 -8.38
N THR A 182 -3.02 9.94 -7.97
CA THR A 182 -4.22 10.39 -8.69
C THR A 182 -3.88 10.89 -10.10
N LEU A 183 -2.82 11.69 -10.25
CA LEU A 183 -2.35 12.13 -11.57
C LEU A 183 -1.93 10.96 -12.45
N LEU A 184 -1.24 9.96 -11.91
CA LEU A 184 -0.88 8.75 -12.65
C LEU A 184 -2.14 7.99 -13.10
N ALA A 185 -3.16 7.88 -12.24
CA ALA A 185 -4.42 7.23 -12.59
C ALA A 185 -5.17 7.99 -13.69
N ILE A 186 -5.23 9.31 -13.61
CA ILE A 186 -5.82 10.18 -14.64
C ILE A 186 -5.06 10.00 -15.95
N THR A 187 -3.72 10.06 -15.94
CA THR A 187 -2.88 9.86 -17.12
C THR A 187 -3.14 8.50 -17.78
N LYS A 188 -3.19 7.42 -16.99
CA LYS A 188 -3.51 6.09 -17.51
C LYS A 188 -4.91 6.03 -18.12
N THR A 189 -5.89 6.71 -17.53
CA THR A 189 -7.24 6.83 -18.10
C THR A 189 -7.23 7.55 -19.45
N PHE A 190 -6.48 8.65 -19.55
CA PHE A 190 -6.31 9.34 -20.85
C PHE A 190 -5.64 8.44 -21.88
N MET A 191 -4.64 7.66 -21.49
CA MET A 191 -4.03 6.67 -22.39
C MET A 191 -5.07 5.64 -22.85
N GLN A 192 -5.85 5.06 -21.94
CA GLN A 192 -6.91 4.11 -22.29
C GLN A 192 -7.94 4.72 -23.25
N LYS A 193 -8.27 6.02 -23.08
CA LYS A 193 -9.28 6.71 -23.90
C LYS A 193 -8.78 7.09 -25.29
N TYR A 194 -7.56 7.60 -25.41
CA TYR A 194 -7.05 8.20 -26.66
C TYR A 194 -6.08 7.29 -27.43
N ILE A 195 -5.35 6.43 -26.75
CA ILE A 195 -4.40 5.48 -27.35
C ILE A 195 -5.05 4.10 -27.46
N GLY A 196 -5.92 3.75 -26.49
CA GLY A 196 -6.57 2.46 -26.39
C GLY A 196 -6.00 1.62 -25.23
N PHE A 197 -6.56 0.42 -25.08
CA PHE A 197 -6.10 -0.56 -24.09
C PHE A 197 -4.81 -1.22 -24.55
N ASP A 198 -3.90 -1.47 -23.62
CA ASP A 198 -2.69 -2.23 -23.90
C ASP A 198 -2.99 -3.74 -24.11
N SER A 199 -1.98 -4.52 -24.49
CA SER A 199 -2.15 -5.94 -24.81
C SER A 199 -2.64 -6.77 -23.62
N PHE A 200 -2.21 -6.43 -22.39
CA PHE A 200 -2.62 -7.11 -21.16
C PHE A 200 -4.04 -6.74 -20.77
N GLU A 201 -4.39 -5.46 -20.86
CA GLU A 201 -5.75 -4.97 -20.63
C GLU A 201 -6.74 -5.56 -21.62
N THR A 202 -6.36 -5.62 -22.91
CA THR A 202 -7.17 -6.23 -23.98
C THR A 202 -7.38 -7.72 -23.72
N LYS A 203 -6.32 -8.43 -23.32
CA LYS A 203 -6.44 -9.84 -22.93
C LYS A 203 -7.42 -10.02 -21.76
N TRP A 204 -7.26 -9.24 -20.70
CA TRP A 204 -8.15 -9.27 -19.53
C TRP A 204 -9.61 -8.93 -19.90
N LEU A 205 -9.84 -7.97 -20.78
CA LEU A 205 -11.18 -7.65 -21.28
C LEU A 205 -11.79 -8.85 -22.02
N ASN A 206 -11.03 -9.54 -22.86
CA ASN A 206 -11.49 -10.71 -23.62
C ASN A 206 -11.76 -11.93 -22.70
N GLU A 207 -11.10 -12.03 -21.56
CA GLU A 207 -11.30 -13.08 -20.55
C GLU A 207 -12.52 -12.84 -19.66
N GLY A 208 -13.38 -11.87 -19.97
CA GLY A 208 -14.64 -11.60 -19.29
C GLY A 208 -14.82 -10.18 -18.76
N GLY A 209 -13.74 -9.40 -18.66
CA GLY A 209 -13.79 -8.00 -18.21
C GLY A 209 -14.65 -7.11 -19.11
N ALA A 210 -14.78 -7.44 -20.38
CA ALA A 210 -15.57 -6.66 -21.34
C ALA A 210 -17.05 -6.55 -20.96
N THR A 211 -17.61 -7.53 -20.29
CA THR A 211 -19.04 -7.57 -19.92
C THR A 211 -19.48 -6.36 -19.07
N THR A 212 -18.58 -5.83 -18.25
CA THR A 212 -18.86 -4.70 -17.37
C THR A 212 -18.24 -3.38 -17.85
N HIS A 213 -17.27 -3.44 -18.77
CA HIS A 213 -16.50 -2.27 -19.21
C HIS A 213 -16.83 -1.81 -20.62
N ILE A 214 -17.28 -2.71 -21.49
CA ILE A 214 -17.75 -2.38 -22.85
C ILE A 214 -19.26 -2.58 -22.87
N ILE A 215 -19.99 -1.51 -22.60
CA ILE A 215 -21.45 -1.51 -22.57
C ILE A 215 -22.01 -0.75 -23.77
N TRP A 216 -23.29 -0.96 -24.07
CA TRP A 216 -23.95 -0.33 -25.22
C TRP A 216 -23.85 1.22 -25.20
N SER A 217 -23.78 1.85 -24.00
CA SER A 217 -23.66 3.29 -23.84
C SER A 217 -22.23 3.83 -23.95
N GLY A 218 -21.22 2.95 -24.11
CA GLY A 218 -19.82 3.35 -24.25
C GLY A 218 -18.83 2.50 -23.47
N VAL A 219 -17.58 2.93 -23.50
CA VAL A 219 -16.47 2.28 -22.81
C VAL A 219 -16.29 2.91 -21.43
N ARG A 220 -16.20 2.07 -20.41
CA ARG A 220 -15.89 2.47 -19.04
C ARG A 220 -14.42 2.23 -18.76
N TYR A 221 -13.66 3.29 -18.57
CA TYR A 221 -12.24 3.23 -18.26
C TYR A 221 -12.01 2.90 -16.79
N PHE A 222 -10.97 2.17 -16.46
CA PHE A 222 -10.71 1.62 -15.13
C PHE A 222 -9.30 1.96 -14.59
N SER A 223 -8.41 2.51 -15.42
CA SER A 223 -7.04 2.89 -15.01
C SER A 223 -6.31 1.75 -14.27
N PHE A 224 -5.79 2.01 -13.07
CA PHE A 224 -5.15 1.02 -12.20
C PHE A 224 -6.12 0.32 -11.24
N PHE A 225 -7.41 0.65 -11.27
CA PHE A 225 -8.40 0.08 -10.36
C PHE A 225 -8.97 -1.23 -10.90
N THR A 226 -9.61 -2.01 -10.03
CA THR A 226 -10.26 -3.27 -10.39
C THR A 226 -11.30 -3.10 -11.49
N ASP A 227 -12.08 -2.03 -11.40
CA ASP A 227 -13.18 -1.74 -12.29
C ASP A 227 -13.45 -0.22 -12.37
N ALA A 228 -14.30 0.17 -13.29
CA ALA A 228 -14.66 1.56 -13.52
C ALA A 228 -15.45 2.19 -12.35
N SER A 229 -16.18 1.41 -11.56
CA SER A 229 -16.91 1.91 -10.40
C SER A 229 -15.93 2.30 -9.29
N ASN A 230 -14.94 1.45 -9.02
CA ASN A 230 -13.86 1.75 -8.08
C ASN A 230 -13.05 2.97 -8.53
N MET A 231 -12.76 3.07 -9.83
CA MET A 231 -12.12 4.27 -10.36
C MET A 231 -12.97 5.51 -10.09
N GLY A 232 -14.25 5.49 -10.44
CA GLY A 232 -15.16 6.61 -10.22
C GLY A 232 -15.26 7.02 -8.75
N ALA A 233 -15.38 6.05 -7.83
CA ALA A 233 -15.39 6.29 -6.40
C ALA A 233 -14.09 6.95 -5.90
N ASN A 234 -12.92 6.47 -6.36
CA ASN A 234 -11.63 7.07 -6.01
C ASN A 234 -11.47 8.47 -6.57
N MET A 235 -11.89 8.73 -7.82
CA MET A 235 -11.82 10.07 -8.41
C MET A 235 -12.80 11.04 -7.73
N GLY A 236 -14.01 10.59 -7.38
CA GLY A 236 -14.97 11.40 -6.60
C GLY A 236 -14.42 11.75 -5.21
N ALA A 237 -13.81 10.80 -4.52
CA ALA A 237 -13.15 11.05 -3.25
C ALA A 237 -11.95 12.01 -3.41
N ALA A 238 -11.14 11.84 -4.47
CA ALA A 238 -10.01 12.70 -4.78
C ALA A 238 -10.45 14.16 -5.05
N THR A 239 -11.53 14.36 -5.79
CA THR A 239 -12.11 15.68 -6.04
C THR A 239 -12.42 16.43 -4.73
N MET A 240 -13.12 15.78 -3.81
CA MET A 240 -13.44 16.38 -2.51
C MET A 240 -12.18 16.59 -1.66
N PHE A 241 -11.31 15.58 -1.59
CA PHE A 241 -10.11 15.62 -0.76
C PHE A 241 -9.14 16.71 -1.21
N PHE A 242 -8.81 16.79 -2.50
CA PHE A 242 -7.90 17.82 -3.02
C PHE A 242 -8.55 19.20 -3.09
N GLY A 243 -9.87 19.28 -3.28
CA GLY A 243 -10.61 20.52 -3.13
C GLY A 243 -10.44 21.10 -1.73
N ILE A 244 -10.69 20.32 -0.69
CA ILE A 244 -10.49 20.73 0.71
C ILE A 244 -9.03 21.10 0.99
N ALA A 245 -8.08 20.27 0.52
CA ALA A 245 -6.65 20.51 0.68
C ALA A 245 -6.24 21.85 0.06
N ALA A 246 -6.74 22.20 -1.12
CA ALA A 246 -6.45 23.45 -1.80
C ALA A 246 -6.83 24.68 -0.96
N PHE A 247 -8.00 24.66 -0.30
CA PHE A 247 -8.44 25.77 0.56
C PHE A 247 -7.53 25.96 1.80
N HIS A 248 -6.90 24.89 2.28
CA HIS A 248 -6.02 24.93 3.46
C HIS A 248 -4.55 25.24 3.13
N MET A 249 -4.18 25.25 1.85
CA MET A 249 -2.80 25.58 1.45
C MET A 249 -2.55 27.10 1.50
N ARG A 250 -1.44 27.51 2.13
CA ARG A 250 -1.01 28.92 2.19
C ARG A 250 -0.41 29.40 0.88
N SER A 251 0.32 28.53 0.17
CA SER A 251 0.96 28.85 -1.11
C SER A 251 -0.07 28.87 -2.23
N TYR A 252 -0.09 29.95 -3.02
CA TYR A 252 -0.95 30.10 -4.19
C TYR A 252 -0.71 29.00 -5.25
N LEU A 253 0.56 28.67 -5.49
CA LEU A 253 0.93 27.59 -6.43
C LEU A 253 0.43 26.23 -5.98
N CYS A 254 0.55 25.90 -4.68
CA CYS A 254 0.01 24.66 -4.15
C CYS A 254 -1.53 24.62 -4.24
N ARG A 255 -2.17 25.76 -4.04
CA ARG A 255 -3.65 25.87 -4.17
C ARG A 255 -4.10 25.59 -5.60
N ILE A 256 -3.46 26.22 -6.60
CA ILE A 256 -3.75 25.94 -8.01
C ILE A 256 -3.50 24.47 -8.34
N TYR A 257 -2.37 23.92 -7.90
CA TYR A 257 -2.01 22.53 -8.14
C TYR A 257 -3.09 21.56 -7.64
N TYR A 258 -3.55 21.69 -6.38
CA TYR A 258 -4.57 20.80 -5.84
C TYR A 258 -5.95 21.07 -6.43
N LEU A 259 -6.30 22.30 -6.78
CA LEU A 259 -7.54 22.61 -7.49
C LEU A 259 -7.56 22.00 -8.88
N SER A 260 -6.44 22.03 -9.62
CA SER A 260 -6.39 21.40 -10.95
C SER A 260 -6.57 19.89 -10.86
N ILE A 261 -6.00 19.23 -9.85
CA ILE A 261 -6.23 17.78 -9.62
C ILE A 261 -7.69 17.50 -9.24
N ALA A 262 -8.31 18.37 -8.46
CA ALA A 262 -9.72 18.21 -8.06
C ALA A 262 -10.71 18.36 -9.23
N ILE A 263 -10.34 19.09 -10.29
CA ILE A 263 -11.18 19.32 -11.47
C ILE A 263 -10.96 18.24 -12.55
N LEU A 264 -9.76 17.70 -12.66
CA LEU A 264 -9.39 16.65 -13.64
C LEU A 264 -10.09 15.33 -13.34
#